data_2634c4422a0f7da5283e3456a19b7709
#
_entry.id   2634c4422a0f7da5283e3456a19b7709
#
_cell.length_a   1.000
_cell.length_b   1.000
_cell.length_c   1.000
_cell.angle_alpha   90.00
_cell.angle_beta   90.00
_cell.angle_gamma   90.00
#
_symmetry.space_group_name_H-M   'P 1'
#
loop_
_entity.id
_entity.type
_entity.pdbx_description
1 polymer ?
#
loop_
_entity_poly.entity_id
_entity_poly.type
_entity_poly.pdbx_seq_one_letter_code
_entity_poly.pdbx_strand_id
1 'polypeptide(L)'
;MLDFGDDESGLFLKYLRRGSGYYIDVGACDLVANGDIKLRSGVGIERINPHSITLTDGSELDADLIVYATGYGSMNGWAARLISQEVADKVGKCWGLGSDTTKDPGPWEGELRNMWKPTQQEALWFHGGNLHQSRHYSHYLALQLKARMEGLDTPVYGLQPVHHVS
;
A
#
# COMPACT_ATOMS: atom_id res chain seq x y z
N MET A 1 -7.93 13.17 5.09
CA MET A 1 -7.61 12.47 6.36
C MET A 1 -8.06 13.37 7.49
N LEU A 2 -9.05 12.94 8.27
CA LEU A 2 -9.71 13.80 9.26
C LEU A 2 -9.10 13.70 10.66
N ASP A 3 -8.23 12.72 10.90
CA ASP A 3 -7.65 12.43 12.21
C ASP A 3 -6.30 11.72 12.10
N PHE A 4 -5.66 11.49 13.22
CA PHE A 4 -4.39 10.79 13.33
C PHE A 4 -4.51 9.27 13.48
N GLY A 5 -5.68 8.72 13.24
CA GLY A 5 -6.02 7.30 13.32
C GLY A 5 -7.08 7.03 14.40
N ASP A 6 -7.92 6.03 14.17
CA ASP A 6 -9.02 5.65 15.07
C ASP A 6 -8.54 5.26 16.47
N ASP A 7 -7.26 4.92 16.60
CA ASP A 7 -6.60 4.52 17.84
C ASP A 7 -5.81 5.67 18.51
N GLU A 8 -5.99 6.89 18.01
CA GLU A 8 -5.32 8.11 18.52
C GLU A 8 -3.78 8.00 18.55
N SER A 9 -3.22 7.08 17.76
CA SER A 9 -1.79 6.77 17.80
C SER A 9 -0.88 7.89 17.26
N GLY A 10 -1.46 8.85 16.56
CA GLY A 10 -0.74 9.98 16.01
C GLY A 10 -0.06 9.73 14.67
N LEU A 11 0.49 10.79 14.10
CA LEU A 11 1.01 10.79 12.73
C LEU A 11 2.14 9.78 12.50
N PHE A 12 3.11 9.72 13.39
CA PHE A 12 4.27 8.84 13.27
C PHE A 12 3.87 7.36 13.28
N LEU A 13 3.00 7.01 14.19
CA LEU A 13 2.57 5.62 14.32
C LEU A 13 1.68 5.22 13.15
N LYS A 14 0.80 6.12 12.70
CA LYS A 14 -0.01 5.91 11.49
C LYS A 14 0.86 5.71 10.26
N TYR A 15 1.92 6.49 10.12
CA TYR A 15 2.89 6.33 9.04
C TYR A 15 3.58 4.96 9.08
N LEU A 16 4.05 4.53 10.25
CA LEU A 16 4.70 3.23 10.41
C LEU A 16 3.75 2.06 10.14
N ARG A 17 2.49 2.18 10.55
CA ARG A 17 1.48 1.12 10.37
C ARG A 17 1.02 0.97 8.93
N ARG A 18 0.83 2.08 8.23
CA ARG A 18 0.23 2.10 6.89
C ARG A 18 1.21 2.37 5.77
N GLY A 19 2.45 2.74 6.08
CA GLY A 19 3.43 3.17 5.09
C GLY A 19 3.01 4.43 4.32
N SER A 20 1.95 5.10 4.76
CA SER A 20 1.35 6.26 4.11
C SER A 20 0.52 7.07 5.11
N GLY A 21 -0.25 8.02 4.63
CA GLY A 21 -1.16 8.81 5.47
C GLY A 21 -0.61 10.19 5.80
N TYR A 22 0.41 10.63 5.08
CA TYR A 22 0.93 11.99 5.13
C TYR A 22 0.91 12.63 3.74
N TYR A 23 0.90 13.92 3.73
CA TYR A 23 1.05 14.75 2.54
C TYR A 23 2.19 15.74 2.79
N ILE A 24 3.13 15.80 1.86
CA ILE A 24 4.21 16.78 1.91
C ILE A 24 3.79 17.96 1.06
N ASP A 25 3.49 19.07 1.72
CA ASP A 25 3.06 20.27 1.03
C ASP A 25 4.25 20.98 0.37
N VAL A 26 4.09 21.23 -0.92
CA VAL A 26 5.00 22.04 -1.73
C VAL A 26 4.23 23.10 -2.51
N GLY A 27 3.16 23.64 -1.90
CA GLY A 27 2.35 24.75 -2.40
C GLY A 27 0.93 24.38 -2.85
N ALA A 28 0.54 23.12 -2.91
CA ALA A 28 -0.81 22.76 -3.31
C ALA A 28 -1.85 23.11 -2.24
N CYS A 29 -1.49 23.12 -0.95
CA CYS A 29 -2.39 23.55 0.10
C CYS A 29 -2.83 25.01 -0.06
N ASP A 30 -1.94 25.89 -0.45
CA ASP A 30 -2.26 27.29 -0.70
C ASP A 30 -3.24 27.44 -1.88
N LEU A 31 -3.04 26.69 -2.96
CA LEU A 31 -3.95 26.68 -4.13
C LEU A 31 -5.35 26.18 -3.75
N VAL A 32 -5.44 25.17 -2.88
CA VAL A 32 -6.74 24.69 -2.37
C VAL A 32 -7.37 25.75 -1.47
N ALA A 33 -6.60 26.34 -0.56
CA ALA A 33 -7.09 27.37 0.39
C ALA A 33 -7.58 28.61 -0.33
N ASN A 34 -6.92 29.02 -1.40
CA ASN A 34 -7.29 30.18 -2.23
C ASN A 34 -8.45 29.87 -3.22
N GLY A 35 -8.82 28.58 -3.37
CA GLY A 35 -9.89 28.17 -4.28
C GLY A 35 -9.46 27.98 -5.74
N ASP A 36 -8.17 28.04 -6.04
CA ASP A 36 -7.62 27.78 -7.38
C ASP A 36 -7.77 26.29 -7.72
N ILE A 37 -7.60 25.41 -6.72
CA ILE A 37 -7.92 23.98 -6.81
C ILE A 37 -9.21 23.71 -6.02
N LYS A 38 -10.24 23.26 -6.73
CA LYS A 38 -11.51 22.92 -6.12
C LYS A 38 -11.52 21.48 -5.64
N LEU A 39 -11.82 21.29 -4.37
CA LEU A 39 -11.91 19.96 -3.75
C LEU A 39 -13.36 19.46 -3.77
N ARG A 40 -13.55 18.19 -4.12
CA ARG A 40 -14.74 17.40 -3.88
C ARG A 40 -14.38 16.20 -3.03
N SER A 41 -14.97 16.08 -1.87
CA SER A 41 -14.68 15.03 -0.89
C SER A 41 -15.97 14.40 -0.40
N GLY A 42 -15.94 13.09 -0.11
CA GLY A 42 -17.10 12.36 0.38
C GLY A 42 -18.13 11.97 -0.70
N VAL A 43 -17.82 12.25 -1.96
CA VAL A 43 -18.66 11.86 -3.12
C VAL A 43 -17.84 11.01 -4.08
N GLY A 44 -18.45 9.98 -4.65
CA GLY A 44 -17.83 9.12 -5.65
C GLY A 44 -18.10 9.59 -7.07
N ILE A 45 -17.42 8.99 -8.04
CA ILE A 45 -17.72 9.15 -9.46
C ILE A 45 -18.82 8.15 -9.81
N GLU A 46 -19.94 8.65 -10.34
CA GLU A 46 -21.02 7.81 -10.85
C GLU A 46 -20.79 7.47 -12.32
N ARG A 47 -20.43 8.47 -13.12
CA ARG A 47 -20.23 8.29 -14.56
C ARG A 47 -19.22 9.28 -15.13
N ILE A 48 -18.45 8.82 -16.11
CA ILE A 48 -17.58 9.65 -16.94
C ILE A 48 -18.29 9.89 -18.26
N ASN A 49 -18.45 11.15 -18.61
CA ASN A 49 -19.05 11.61 -19.86
C ASN A 49 -17.93 12.12 -20.81
N PRO A 50 -18.24 12.44 -22.08
CA PRO A 50 -17.21 12.89 -23.01
C PRO A 50 -16.44 14.15 -22.58
N HIS A 51 -17.07 15.06 -21.82
CA HIS A 51 -16.48 16.33 -21.39
C HIS A 51 -16.74 16.65 -19.92
N SER A 52 -17.25 15.70 -19.16
CA SER A 52 -17.59 15.92 -17.74
C SER A 52 -17.57 14.63 -16.93
N ILE A 53 -17.66 14.78 -15.62
CA ILE A 53 -17.83 13.70 -14.66
C ILE A 53 -19.11 13.96 -13.87
N THR A 54 -20.02 12.99 -13.82
CA THR A 54 -21.17 13.01 -12.91
C THR A 54 -20.77 12.34 -11.60
N LEU A 55 -21.02 13.03 -10.48
CA LEU A 55 -20.77 12.52 -9.13
C LEU A 55 -22.02 11.86 -8.54
N THR A 56 -21.83 11.04 -7.50
CA THR A 56 -22.91 10.29 -6.84
C THR A 56 -23.94 11.16 -6.15
N ASP A 57 -23.65 12.44 -5.93
CA ASP A 57 -24.60 13.46 -5.43
C ASP A 57 -25.40 14.16 -6.55
N GLY A 58 -25.20 13.71 -7.79
CA GLY A 58 -25.84 14.28 -8.98
C GLY A 58 -25.16 15.53 -9.52
N SER A 59 -24.12 16.04 -8.90
CA SER A 59 -23.36 17.18 -9.42
C SER A 59 -22.51 16.77 -10.63
N GLU A 60 -22.23 17.74 -11.51
CA GLU A 60 -21.43 17.54 -12.70
C GLU A 60 -20.20 18.45 -12.67
N LEU A 61 -19.06 17.90 -13.07
CA LEU A 61 -17.79 18.60 -13.17
C LEU A 61 -17.30 18.53 -14.62
N ASP A 62 -17.10 19.67 -15.24
CA ASP A 62 -16.46 19.75 -16.55
C ASP A 62 -15.00 19.29 -16.44
N ALA A 63 -14.54 18.50 -17.39
CA ALA A 63 -13.19 17.96 -17.39
C ALA A 63 -12.69 17.70 -18.81
N ASP A 64 -11.58 18.33 -19.17
CA ASP A 64 -10.84 18.08 -20.41
C ASP A 64 -9.83 16.96 -20.24
N LEU A 65 -9.36 16.72 -19.00
CA LEU A 65 -8.42 15.68 -18.65
C LEU A 65 -8.78 15.09 -17.28
N ILE A 66 -8.77 13.76 -17.20
CA ILE A 66 -8.98 13.02 -15.95
C ILE A 66 -7.72 12.25 -15.64
N VAL A 67 -7.17 12.44 -14.44
CA VAL A 67 -6.00 11.71 -13.95
C VAL A 67 -6.42 10.80 -12.79
N TYR A 68 -6.30 9.49 -12.99
CA TYR A 68 -6.57 8.50 -11.94
C TYR A 68 -5.35 8.37 -11.02
N ALA A 69 -5.47 8.88 -9.81
CA ALA A 69 -4.47 8.76 -8.74
C ALA A 69 -5.04 7.93 -7.58
N THR A 70 -5.58 6.76 -7.88
CA THR A 70 -6.41 5.92 -7.00
C THR A 70 -5.61 5.01 -6.06
N GLY A 71 -4.29 5.18 -6.00
CA GLY A 71 -3.41 4.38 -5.15
C GLY A 71 -2.95 3.08 -5.79
N TYR A 72 -2.37 2.22 -4.96
CA TYR A 72 -1.75 0.98 -5.39
C TYR A 72 -2.45 -0.22 -4.76
N GLY A 73 -2.48 -1.34 -5.49
CA GLY A 73 -2.88 -2.63 -4.95
C GLY A 73 -1.74 -3.32 -4.20
N SER A 74 -2.03 -4.50 -3.64
CA SER A 74 -1.01 -5.34 -2.99
C SER A 74 0.09 -5.75 -3.98
N MET A 75 1.32 -5.91 -3.48
CA MET A 75 2.48 -6.29 -4.30
C MET A 75 2.34 -7.67 -4.95
N ASN A 76 1.54 -8.58 -4.39
CA ASN A 76 1.26 -9.86 -5.05
C ASN A 76 0.51 -9.70 -6.38
N GLY A 77 -0.20 -8.59 -6.60
CA GLY A 77 -0.77 -8.26 -7.90
C GLY A 77 0.28 -8.06 -9.00
N TRP A 78 1.48 -7.61 -8.65
CA TRP A 78 2.61 -7.58 -9.57
C TRP A 78 3.11 -8.99 -9.89
N ALA A 79 3.16 -9.88 -8.89
CA ALA A 79 3.51 -11.29 -9.13
C ALA A 79 2.51 -11.95 -10.09
N ALA A 80 1.21 -11.64 -9.97
CA ALA A 80 0.20 -12.13 -10.90
C ALA A 80 0.47 -11.69 -12.35
N ARG A 81 0.89 -10.45 -12.55
CA ARG A 81 1.15 -9.89 -13.88
C ARG A 81 2.49 -10.33 -14.48
N LEU A 82 3.53 -10.45 -13.64
CA LEU A 82 4.90 -10.72 -14.09
C LEU A 82 5.20 -12.21 -14.14
N ILE A 83 4.55 -13.03 -13.34
CA ILE A 83 4.79 -14.46 -13.22
C ILE A 83 3.53 -15.23 -13.58
N SER A 84 2.58 -15.36 -12.64
CA SER A 84 1.27 -15.99 -12.86
C SER A 84 0.31 -15.70 -11.71
N GLN A 85 -0.99 -15.85 -11.98
CA GLN A 85 -2.03 -15.77 -10.95
C GLN A 85 -1.86 -16.85 -9.90
N GLU A 86 -1.47 -18.07 -10.29
CA GLU A 86 -1.19 -19.19 -9.38
C GLU A 86 -0.12 -18.82 -8.34
N VAL A 87 0.97 -18.21 -8.76
CA VAL A 87 2.03 -17.74 -7.85
C VAL A 87 1.52 -16.65 -6.91
N ALA A 88 0.76 -15.70 -7.43
CA ALA A 88 0.18 -14.64 -6.60
C ALA A 88 -0.77 -15.18 -5.54
N ASP A 89 -1.63 -16.15 -5.90
CA ASP A 89 -2.57 -16.78 -4.98
C ASP A 89 -1.86 -17.63 -3.92
N LYS A 90 -0.83 -18.37 -4.34
CA LYS A 90 0.02 -19.15 -3.44
C LYS A 90 0.71 -18.28 -2.38
N VAL A 91 1.23 -17.14 -2.79
CA VAL A 91 1.93 -16.21 -1.88
C VAL A 91 0.95 -15.41 -1.02
N GLY A 92 -0.18 -15.01 -1.59
CA GLY A 92 -1.17 -14.18 -0.92
C GLY A 92 -0.73 -12.71 -0.78
N LYS A 93 -1.51 -11.93 -0.03
CA LYS A 93 -1.30 -10.50 0.13
C LYS A 93 0.02 -10.19 0.85
N CYS A 94 0.59 -9.04 0.51
CA CYS A 94 1.77 -8.51 1.16
C CYS A 94 1.39 -7.40 2.15
N TRP A 95 2.19 -7.23 3.19
CA TRP A 95 2.04 -6.09 4.09
C TRP A 95 2.17 -4.76 3.33
N GLY A 96 1.42 -3.76 3.77
CA GLY A 96 1.44 -2.41 3.19
C GLY A 96 0.19 -2.09 2.39
N LEU A 97 0.29 -1.15 1.47
CA LEU A 97 -0.83 -0.69 0.65
C LEU A 97 -1.46 -1.84 -0.14
N GLY A 98 -2.79 -1.94 -0.08
CA GLY A 98 -3.54 -2.96 -0.80
C GLY A 98 -3.49 -4.35 -0.16
N SER A 99 -3.10 -4.46 1.11
CA SER A 99 -3.13 -5.71 1.87
C SER A 99 -4.54 -6.23 2.15
N ASP A 100 -5.57 -5.42 1.89
CA ASP A 100 -6.99 -5.68 2.18
C ASP A 100 -7.27 -5.88 3.68
N THR A 101 -6.47 -5.28 4.53
CA THR A 101 -6.70 -5.26 5.97
C THR A 101 -7.20 -3.88 6.39
N THR A 102 -8.17 -3.83 7.28
CA THR A 102 -8.73 -2.57 7.81
C THR A 102 -7.66 -1.78 8.56
N LYS A 103 -6.82 -2.52 9.28
CA LYS A 103 -5.64 -1.99 9.94
C LYS A 103 -4.46 -2.82 9.45
N ASP A 104 -3.64 -2.26 8.58
CA ASP A 104 -2.42 -2.95 8.20
C ASP A 104 -1.63 -3.29 9.45
N PRO A 105 -1.27 -4.57 9.66
CA PRO A 105 -0.50 -4.96 10.82
C PRO A 105 0.83 -4.21 10.79
N GLY A 106 1.02 -3.37 11.77
CA GLY A 106 2.29 -2.67 11.96
C GLY A 106 3.35 -3.61 12.51
N PRO A 107 4.61 -3.16 12.56
CA PRO A 107 5.71 -3.96 13.08
C PRO A 107 5.47 -4.51 14.49
N TRP A 108 4.71 -3.82 15.30
CA TRP A 108 4.37 -4.25 16.68
C TRP A 108 3.24 -5.28 16.77
N GLU A 109 2.48 -5.46 15.70
CA GLU A 109 1.49 -6.54 15.60
C GLU A 109 2.11 -7.82 15.02
N GLY A 110 3.41 -7.80 14.78
CA GLY A 110 4.27 -8.95 14.63
C GLY A 110 4.53 -9.43 13.22
N GLU A 111 3.82 -8.96 12.20
CA GLU A 111 3.95 -9.60 10.88
C GLU A 111 4.11 -8.59 9.74
N LEU A 112 5.32 -8.56 9.16
CA LEU A 112 5.59 -7.89 7.88
C LEU A 112 5.31 -8.87 6.73
N ARG A 113 4.07 -9.23 6.57
CA ARG A 113 3.59 -10.28 5.68
C ARG A 113 4.25 -10.24 4.31
N ASN A 114 4.99 -11.30 3.98
CA ASN A 114 5.71 -11.50 2.72
C ASN A 114 6.77 -10.44 2.37
N MET A 115 7.02 -9.46 3.24
CA MET A 115 8.00 -8.41 2.98
C MET A 115 9.35 -8.75 3.56
N TRP A 116 10.41 -8.65 2.75
CA TRP A 116 11.83 -8.84 3.11
C TRP A 116 12.17 -10.19 3.73
N LYS A 117 11.39 -11.21 3.45
CA LYS A 117 11.56 -12.58 3.93
C LYS A 117 11.21 -13.61 2.84
N PRO A 118 11.58 -14.87 2.98
CA PRO A 118 11.18 -15.91 2.05
C PRO A 118 9.66 -16.02 2.00
N THR A 119 9.12 -16.19 0.79
CA THR A 119 7.68 -16.39 0.57
C THR A 119 7.36 -17.87 0.36
N GLN A 120 6.07 -18.20 0.25
CA GLN A 120 5.61 -19.54 -0.11
C GLN A 120 6.07 -19.97 -1.51
N GLN A 121 6.45 -19.01 -2.36
CA GLN A 121 7.05 -19.30 -3.66
C GLN A 121 8.56 -19.27 -3.55
N GLU A 122 9.21 -20.40 -3.90
CA GLU A 122 10.65 -20.46 -3.91
C GLU A 122 11.28 -19.40 -4.81
N ALA A 123 12.40 -18.84 -4.39
CA ALA A 123 13.15 -17.80 -5.07
C ALA A 123 12.37 -16.49 -5.32
N LEU A 124 11.28 -16.24 -4.59
CA LEU A 124 10.52 -15.00 -4.66
C LEU A 124 10.52 -14.27 -3.31
N TRP A 125 10.95 -13.02 -3.34
CA TRP A 125 10.90 -12.07 -2.21
C TRP A 125 10.25 -10.78 -2.67
N PHE A 126 9.55 -10.12 -1.76
CA PHE A 126 9.10 -8.75 -1.97
C PHE A 126 9.99 -7.78 -1.21
N HIS A 127 10.35 -6.71 -1.87
CA HIS A 127 11.12 -5.61 -1.33
C HIS A 127 10.43 -4.29 -1.67
N GLY A 128 10.27 -3.41 -0.70
CA GLY A 128 9.55 -2.16 -0.90
C GLY A 128 9.58 -1.28 0.34
N GLY A 129 8.47 -0.58 0.58
CA GLY A 129 8.35 0.42 1.62
C GLY A 129 8.99 1.76 1.22
N ASN A 130 9.13 2.68 2.18
CA ASN A 130 9.87 3.91 1.95
C ASN A 130 11.38 3.68 1.94
N LEU A 131 12.15 4.72 1.61
CA LEU A 131 13.62 4.60 1.50
C LEU A 131 14.31 4.17 2.81
N HIS A 132 13.78 4.57 3.96
CA HIS A 132 14.33 4.17 5.26
C HIS A 132 14.08 2.69 5.54
N GLN A 133 12.86 2.23 5.32
CA GLN A 133 12.51 0.80 5.44
C GLN A 133 13.30 -0.04 4.45
N SER A 134 13.36 0.37 3.21
CA SER A 134 14.15 -0.29 2.16
C SER A 134 15.61 -0.42 2.56
N ARG A 135 16.24 0.64 3.05
CA ARG A 135 17.62 0.64 3.51
C ARG A 135 17.84 -0.32 4.68
N HIS A 136 16.95 -0.30 5.66
CA HIS A 136 17.05 -1.15 6.84
C HIS A 136 16.87 -2.62 6.49
N TYR A 137 15.78 -2.95 5.84
CA TYR A 137 15.40 -4.35 5.59
C TYR A 137 16.17 -5.00 4.42
N SER A 138 16.79 -4.23 3.53
CA SER A 138 17.66 -4.79 2.49
C SER A 138 18.83 -5.60 3.05
N HIS A 139 19.31 -5.27 4.23
CA HIS A 139 20.37 -6.07 4.90
C HIS A 139 19.87 -7.47 5.24
N TYR A 140 18.66 -7.60 5.78
CA TYR A 140 18.06 -8.91 6.08
C TYR A 140 17.77 -9.70 4.82
N LEU A 141 17.28 -9.06 3.77
CA LEU A 141 17.09 -9.70 2.48
C LEU A 141 18.41 -10.22 1.91
N ALA A 142 19.45 -9.40 1.92
CA ALA A 142 20.77 -9.79 1.44
C ALA A 142 21.36 -10.98 2.22
N LEU A 143 21.20 -11.01 3.55
CA LEU A 143 21.62 -12.14 4.39
C LEU A 143 20.89 -13.43 4.01
N GLN A 144 19.59 -13.38 3.76
CA GLN A 144 18.80 -14.54 3.35
C GLN A 144 19.24 -15.08 1.98
N LEU A 145 19.44 -14.17 1.02
CA LEU A 145 19.93 -14.53 -0.31
C LEU A 145 21.33 -15.16 -0.22
N LYS A 146 22.22 -14.57 0.59
CA LYS A 146 23.56 -15.12 0.80
C LYS A 146 23.51 -16.47 1.49
N ALA A 147 22.66 -16.64 2.51
CA ALA A 147 22.47 -17.92 3.18
C ALA A 147 22.10 -19.04 2.20
N ARG A 148 21.15 -18.78 1.30
CA ARG A 148 20.78 -19.75 0.25
C ARG A 148 21.93 -20.05 -0.72
N MET A 149 22.70 -19.05 -1.10
CA MET A 149 23.90 -19.25 -1.94
C MET A 149 24.95 -20.14 -1.26
N GLU A 150 25.01 -20.11 0.06
CA GLU A 150 25.90 -20.95 0.88
C GLU A 150 25.27 -22.30 1.30
N GLY A 151 24.06 -22.60 0.83
CA GLY A 151 23.35 -23.83 1.17
C GLY A 151 22.78 -23.86 2.59
N LEU A 152 22.63 -22.70 3.22
CA LEU A 152 22.01 -22.57 4.53
C LEU A 152 20.49 -22.42 4.37
N ASP A 153 19.74 -23.13 5.21
CA ASP A 153 18.28 -23.07 5.20
C ASP A 153 17.77 -21.69 5.62
N THR A 154 16.82 -21.17 4.84
CA THR A 154 16.03 -20.02 5.21
C THR A 154 14.58 -20.44 5.33
N PRO A 155 14.05 -20.64 6.55
CA PRO A 155 12.72 -21.20 6.73
C PRO A 155 11.63 -20.26 6.18
N VAL A 156 10.61 -20.86 5.56
CA VAL A 156 9.40 -20.18 5.14
C VAL A 156 8.33 -20.44 6.19
N TYR A 157 7.88 -19.38 6.84
CA TYR A 157 6.79 -19.48 7.80
C TYR A 157 5.45 -19.38 7.07
N GLY A 158 4.45 -20.09 7.57
CA GLY A 158 3.08 -19.95 7.08
C GLY A 158 2.55 -18.53 7.27
N LEU A 159 1.60 -18.15 6.42
CA LEU A 159 0.94 -16.85 6.57
C LEU A 159 0.12 -16.85 7.86
N GLN A 160 0.34 -15.85 8.68
CA GLN A 160 -0.46 -15.64 9.88
C GLN A 160 -1.89 -15.21 9.53
N PRO A 161 -2.92 -15.62 10.29
CA PRO A 161 -4.25 -15.09 10.12
C PRO A 161 -4.26 -13.57 10.25
N VAL A 162 -5.05 -12.91 9.42
CA VAL A 162 -5.22 -11.45 9.50
C VAL A 162 -6.12 -11.15 10.70
N HIS A 163 -5.60 -10.46 11.69
CA HIS A 163 -6.33 -10.16 12.92
C HIS A 163 -7.34 -9.00 12.79
N HIS A 164 -7.27 -8.24 11.71
CA HIS A 164 -8.03 -7.00 11.52
C HIS A 164 -8.90 -7.04 10.25
N VAL A 165 -9.49 -8.18 9.96
CA VAL A 165 -10.57 -8.28 8.98
C VAL A 165 -11.85 -7.95 9.72
N SER A 166 -12.37 -6.77 9.53
CA SER A 166 -13.70 -6.39 10.01
C SER A 166 -14.71 -6.48 8.89
#